data_c87b8163e0ae5f6353128d09a1cbd8f3
#
_entry.id   c87b8163e0ae5f6353128d09a1cbd8f3
#
_cell.length_a   1.000
_cell.length_b   1.000
_cell.length_c   1.000
_cell.angle_alpha   90.00
_cell.angle_beta   90.00
_cell.angle_gamma   90.00
#
_symmetry.space_group_name_H-M   'P 1'
#
loop_
_entity.id
_entity.type
_entity.pdbx_description
1 polymer ?
#
loop_
_entity_poly.entity_id
_entity_poly.type
_entity_poly.pdbx_seq_one_letter_code
_entity_poly.pdbx_strand_id
1 'polypeptide(L)'
;MRVGRVLFVAAALFAAGAPVRLSAQTDSVRLAALRVAQTRPDSARAMVRRLLAGLSPQDSVYPGVLFVAGRIAADAATAATNLQRVVVEYGRSVWADSALVLLTQLYFAQGDHAATVQAAERLRLDYPDSPLRARAGFWGARAYFDLKDGAHGCTLIREALDGAGTDVEFKNQVSFYASRCASAPAVDTQAKPPVAAATYAVQVLAVKSAAQVDEMLTRLKVMGFDARVVRDTSGLFKVRVGRYGTHDEAAQTQRRLKTRLGGQPFVVEEP
;
A
#
# COMPACT_ATOMS: atom_id res chain seq x y z
N MET A 1 18.73 76.96 -11.23
CA MET A 1 19.46 75.74 -11.02
C MET A 1 18.56 74.74 -10.34
N ARG A 2 18.01 73.76 -11.06
CA ARG A 2 17.17 72.67 -10.54
C ARG A 2 17.93 71.38 -10.66
N VAL A 3 18.29 70.79 -9.52
CA VAL A 3 19.00 69.51 -9.43
C VAL A 3 17.95 68.38 -9.45
N GLY A 4 17.90 67.59 -10.57
CA GLY A 4 17.05 66.42 -10.68
C GLY A 4 17.63 65.25 -9.89
N ARG A 5 16.80 64.70 -8.99
CA ARG A 5 17.09 63.45 -8.30
C ARG A 5 16.69 62.27 -9.21
N VAL A 6 17.65 61.50 -9.63
CA VAL A 6 17.45 60.23 -10.33
C VAL A 6 17.23 59.15 -9.24
N LEU A 7 16.02 58.57 -9.18
CA LEU A 7 15.72 57.41 -8.40
C LEU A 7 16.14 56.14 -9.15
N PHE A 8 17.16 55.46 -8.64
CA PHE A 8 17.48 54.09 -9.06
C PHE A 8 16.49 53.12 -8.43
N VAL A 9 15.59 52.55 -9.24
CA VAL A 9 14.77 51.40 -8.82
C VAL A 9 15.60 50.15 -9.09
N ALA A 10 16.12 49.54 -8.03
CA ALA A 10 16.76 48.21 -8.10
C ALA A 10 15.68 47.17 -8.25
N ALA A 11 15.51 46.60 -9.42
CA ALA A 11 14.65 45.42 -9.65
C ALA A 11 15.33 44.18 -9.06
N ALA A 12 14.83 43.68 -7.94
CA ALA A 12 15.18 42.38 -7.37
C ALA A 12 14.57 41.27 -8.22
N LEU A 13 15.36 40.67 -9.10
CA LEU A 13 15.03 39.42 -9.80
C LEU A 13 15.04 38.29 -8.78
N PHE A 14 13.87 37.92 -8.27
CA PHE A 14 13.66 36.67 -7.52
C PHE A 14 13.82 35.50 -8.49
N ALA A 15 14.93 34.78 -8.38
CA ALA A 15 15.16 33.54 -9.11
C ALA A 15 14.25 32.41 -8.55
N ALA A 16 13.02 32.34 -9.03
CA ALA A 16 12.09 31.23 -8.78
C ALA A 16 12.43 30.03 -9.71
N GLY A 17 13.60 29.42 -9.54
CA GLY A 17 14.06 28.34 -10.42
C GLY A 17 14.63 27.10 -9.73
N ALA A 18 14.62 27.04 -8.38
CA ALA A 18 15.29 25.97 -7.65
C ALA A 18 14.60 24.58 -7.63
N PRO A 19 13.26 24.42 -7.49
CA PRO A 19 12.69 23.09 -7.31
C PRO A 19 12.70 22.20 -8.56
N VAL A 20 12.56 22.78 -9.75
CA VAL A 20 12.50 22.00 -11.01
C VAL A 20 13.86 21.41 -11.40
N ARG A 21 14.95 22.08 -11.10
CA ARG A 21 16.31 21.58 -11.39
C ARG A 21 16.70 20.42 -10.48
N LEU A 22 16.30 20.46 -9.22
CA LEU A 22 16.61 19.41 -8.25
C LEU A 22 15.91 18.10 -8.59
N SER A 23 14.64 18.14 -9.01
CA SER A 23 13.89 16.94 -9.41
C SER A 23 14.48 16.27 -10.65
N ALA A 24 14.81 17.03 -11.70
CA ALA A 24 15.41 16.49 -12.92
C ALA A 24 16.79 15.86 -12.65
N GLN A 25 17.61 16.47 -11.80
CA GLN A 25 18.91 15.92 -11.42
C GLN A 25 18.76 14.64 -10.61
N THR A 26 17.81 14.58 -9.66
CA THR A 26 17.50 13.40 -8.86
C THR A 26 17.02 12.24 -9.74
N ASP A 27 16.17 12.51 -10.72
CA ASP A 27 15.68 11.50 -11.66
C ASP A 27 16.81 10.94 -12.53
N SER A 28 17.72 11.78 -13.00
CA SER A 28 18.88 11.33 -13.78
C SER A 28 19.81 10.42 -12.96
N VAL A 29 20.09 10.76 -11.71
CA VAL A 29 20.90 9.93 -10.79
C VAL A 29 20.20 8.61 -10.47
N ARG A 30 18.88 8.62 -10.27
CA ARG A 30 18.08 7.43 -10.05
C ARG A 30 18.15 6.44 -11.23
N LEU A 31 17.98 6.95 -12.46
CA LEU A 31 18.09 6.15 -13.67
C LEU A 31 19.52 5.64 -13.90
N ALA A 32 20.53 6.47 -13.60
CA ALA A 32 21.92 6.05 -13.65
C ALA A 32 22.21 4.93 -12.64
N ALA A 33 21.68 5.03 -11.43
CA ALA A 33 21.84 3.97 -10.42
C ALA A 33 21.26 2.64 -10.88
N LEU A 34 20.09 2.64 -11.52
CA LEU A 34 19.48 1.41 -12.05
C LEU A 34 20.31 0.76 -13.15
N ARG A 35 20.92 1.58 -14.04
CA ARG A 35 21.85 1.06 -15.09
C ARG A 35 23.13 0.50 -14.47
N VAL A 36 23.73 1.22 -13.53
CA VAL A 36 24.96 0.79 -12.84
C VAL A 36 24.72 -0.48 -12.03
N ALA A 37 23.51 -0.68 -11.49
CA ALA A 37 23.16 -1.85 -10.71
C ALA A 37 23.27 -3.16 -11.50
N GLN A 38 23.16 -3.13 -12.81
CA GLN A 38 23.29 -4.32 -13.68
C GLN A 38 24.70 -4.91 -13.69
N THR A 39 25.71 -4.07 -13.55
CA THR A 39 27.13 -4.49 -13.66
C THR A 39 27.92 -4.26 -12.36
N ARG A 40 27.55 -3.22 -11.60
CA ARG A 40 28.24 -2.80 -10.37
C ARG A 40 27.23 -2.48 -9.26
N PRO A 41 26.56 -3.50 -8.68
CA PRO A 41 25.45 -3.29 -7.75
C PRO A 41 25.86 -2.53 -6.49
N ASP A 42 27.07 -2.74 -5.95
CA ASP A 42 27.55 -2.00 -4.77
C ASP A 42 27.71 -0.50 -5.04
N SER A 43 28.23 -0.15 -6.22
CA SER A 43 28.36 1.25 -6.65
C SER A 43 26.99 1.90 -6.78
N ALA A 44 26.02 1.20 -7.34
CA ALA A 44 24.65 1.70 -7.47
C ALA A 44 24.01 1.92 -6.10
N ARG A 45 24.16 0.99 -5.16
CA ARG A 45 23.69 1.12 -3.77
C ARG A 45 24.34 2.31 -3.08
N ALA A 46 25.65 2.53 -3.28
CA ALA A 46 26.34 3.69 -2.73
C ALA A 46 25.83 5.02 -3.31
N MET A 47 25.54 5.07 -4.61
CA MET A 47 24.93 6.26 -5.26
C MET A 47 23.57 6.59 -4.63
N VAL A 48 22.69 5.59 -4.49
CA VAL A 48 21.34 5.78 -3.94
C VAL A 48 21.40 6.18 -2.45
N ARG A 49 22.29 5.58 -1.65
CA ARG A 49 22.47 5.99 -0.25
C ARG A 49 22.91 7.45 -0.11
N ARG A 50 23.86 7.92 -0.94
CA ARG A 50 24.30 9.32 -0.94
C ARG A 50 23.14 10.26 -1.33
N LEU A 51 22.34 9.85 -2.31
CA LEU A 51 21.19 10.63 -2.74
C LEU A 51 20.14 10.75 -1.63
N LEU A 52 19.79 9.64 -0.96
CA LEU A 52 18.86 9.64 0.17
C LEU A 52 19.37 10.49 1.34
N ALA A 53 20.68 10.47 1.62
CA ALA A 53 21.27 11.26 2.70
C ALA A 53 21.22 12.79 2.44
N GLY A 54 21.11 13.20 1.18
CA GLY A 54 20.99 14.60 0.78
C GLY A 54 19.57 15.11 0.58
N LEU A 55 18.57 14.24 0.70
CA LEU A 55 17.16 14.57 0.51
C LEU A 55 16.40 14.62 1.83
N SER A 56 15.44 15.53 1.92
CA SER A 56 14.46 15.52 3.00
C SER A 56 13.39 14.45 2.72
N PRO A 57 12.89 13.73 3.76
CA PRO A 57 11.74 12.85 3.61
C PRO A 57 10.48 13.53 3.06
N GLN A 58 10.38 14.87 3.16
CA GLN A 58 9.27 15.67 2.62
C GLN A 58 9.45 16.01 1.14
N ASP A 59 10.61 15.75 0.56
CA ASP A 59 10.85 16.02 -0.86
C ASP A 59 10.00 15.07 -1.72
N SER A 60 9.34 15.62 -2.73
CA SER A 60 8.45 14.86 -3.64
C SER A 60 9.18 13.74 -4.40
N VAL A 61 10.49 13.84 -4.55
CA VAL A 61 11.35 12.84 -5.21
C VAL A 61 11.81 11.72 -4.26
N TYR A 62 11.71 11.92 -2.94
CA TYR A 62 12.19 10.98 -1.94
C TYR A 62 11.59 9.57 -2.09
N PRO A 63 10.25 9.38 -2.26
CA PRO A 63 9.68 8.04 -2.42
C PRO A 63 10.20 7.30 -3.65
N GLY A 64 10.51 8.00 -4.74
CA GLY A 64 11.10 7.39 -5.93
C GLY A 64 12.53 6.89 -5.72
N VAL A 65 13.32 7.62 -4.94
CA VAL A 65 14.69 7.20 -4.56
C VAL A 65 14.64 6.03 -3.58
N LEU A 66 13.72 6.07 -2.62
CA LEU A 66 13.48 5.00 -1.65
C LEU A 66 13.01 3.70 -2.35
N PHE A 67 12.12 3.83 -3.36
CA PHE A 67 11.71 2.71 -4.21
C PHE A 67 12.91 2.07 -4.91
N VAL A 68 13.81 2.87 -5.51
CA VAL A 68 15.01 2.35 -6.15
C VAL A 68 15.94 1.69 -5.13
N ALA A 69 16.07 2.26 -3.91
CA ALA A 69 16.84 1.64 -2.84
C ALA A 69 16.33 0.23 -2.50
N GLY A 70 15.00 0.05 -2.43
CA GLY A 70 14.39 -1.26 -2.24
C GLY A 70 14.67 -2.21 -3.41
N ARG A 71 14.55 -1.71 -4.65
CA ARG A 71 14.72 -2.51 -5.87
C ARG A 71 16.15 -3.05 -6.07
N ILE A 72 17.17 -2.31 -5.62
CA ILE A 72 18.60 -2.70 -5.76
C ILE A 72 19.25 -3.14 -4.45
N ALA A 73 18.46 -3.39 -3.43
CA ALA A 73 18.94 -3.82 -2.12
C ALA A 73 19.79 -5.11 -2.24
N ALA A 74 20.73 -5.26 -1.33
CA ALA A 74 21.61 -6.43 -1.33
C ALA A 74 20.91 -7.68 -0.81
N ASP A 75 19.91 -7.51 0.03
CA ASP A 75 19.16 -8.58 0.69
C ASP A 75 17.67 -8.28 0.73
N ALA A 76 16.90 -9.33 0.94
CA ALA A 76 15.45 -9.28 0.91
C ALA A 76 14.85 -8.47 2.07
N ALA A 77 15.48 -8.47 3.24
CA ALA A 77 14.97 -7.73 4.40
C ALA A 77 15.09 -6.21 4.18
N THR A 78 16.25 -5.76 3.68
CA THR A 78 16.47 -4.36 3.29
C THR A 78 15.54 -3.95 2.15
N ALA A 79 15.34 -4.84 1.16
CA ALA A 79 14.37 -4.60 0.06
C ALA A 79 12.97 -4.38 0.61
N ALA A 80 12.47 -5.32 1.43
CA ALA A 80 11.15 -5.24 2.05
C ALA A 80 10.98 -3.96 2.87
N THR A 81 11.94 -3.64 3.72
CA THR A 81 11.89 -2.43 4.58
C THR A 81 11.73 -1.16 3.74
N ASN A 82 12.54 -0.97 2.71
CA ASN A 82 12.46 0.22 1.87
C ASN A 82 11.15 0.28 1.07
N LEU A 83 10.70 -0.82 0.50
CA LEU A 83 9.46 -0.89 -0.26
C LEU A 83 8.23 -0.70 0.64
N GLN A 84 8.21 -1.28 1.85
CA GLN A 84 7.17 -1.07 2.84
C GLN A 84 7.07 0.40 3.24
N ARG A 85 8.21 1.08 3.44
CA ARG A 85 8.22 2.52 3.73
C ARG A 85 7.59 3.34 2.61
N VAL A 86 7.84 3.00 1.33
CA VAL A 86 7.16 3.66 0.20
C VAL A 86 5.65 3.49 0.32
N VAL A 87 5.17 2.28 0.61
CA VAL A 87 3.74 1.99 0.69
C VAL A 87 3.06 2.62 1.91
N VAL A 88 3.75 2.68 3.05
CA VAL A 88 3.18 3.14 4.33
C VAL A 88 3.29 4.66 4.48
N GLU A 89 4.50 5.20 4.25
CA GLU A 89 4.77 6.62 4.46
C GLU A 89 4.36 7.47 3.24
N TYR A 90 4.42 6.89 2.03
CA TYR A 90 4.21 7.59 0.76
C TYR A 90 3.15 6.92 -0.13
N GLY A 91 2.09 6.39 0.46
CA GLY A 91 1.03 5.65 -0.25
C GLY A 91 0.30 6.43 -1.34
N ARG A 92 0.44 7.77 -1.39
CA ARG A 92 -0.10 8.61 -2.47
C ARG A 92 0.92 8.88 -3.59
N SER A 93 2.14 8.40 -3.46
CA SER A 93 3.15 8.57 -4.49
C SER A 93 2.89 7.63 -5.68
N VAL A 94 3.35 8.03 -6.85
CA VAL A 94 3.31 7.22 -8.07
C VAL A 94 4.17 5.94 -7.99
N TRP A 95 4.85 5.72 -6.88
CA TRP A 95 5.74 4.58 -6.64
C TRP A 95 5.10 3.51 -5.75
N ALA A 96 3.98 3.83 -5.10
CA ALA A 96 3.41 2.97 -4.07
C ALA A 96 2.83 1.67 -4.65
N ASP A 97 2.13 1.73 -5.79
CA ASP A 97 1.64 0.55 -6.50
C ASP A 97 2.79 -0.32 -7.04
N SER A 98 3.84 0.31 -7.59
CA SER A 98 5.04 -0.39 -8.04
C SER A 98 5.79 -1.06 -6.88
N ALA A 99 5.82 -0.43 -5.71
CA ALA A 99 6.40 -1.02 -4.51
C ALA A 99 5.60 -2.24 -4.04
N LEU A 100 4.27 -2.19 -4.10
CA LEU A 100 3.41 -3.33 -3.77
C LEU A 100 3.65 -4.52 -4.70
N VAL A 101 3.80 -4.30 -6.02
CA VAL A 101 4.14 -5.39 -6.95
C VAL A 101 5.46 -6.04 -6.57
N LEU A 102 6.50 -5.25 -6.28
CA LEU A 102 7.79 -5.80 -5.88
C LEU A 102 7.70 -6.56 -4.53
N LEU A 103 6.88 -6.07 -3.59
CA LEU A 103 6.62 -6.76 -2.33
C LEU A 103 5.91 -8.09 -2.56
N THR A 104 4.91 -8.17 -3.45
CA THR A 104 4.26 -9.46 -3.76
C THR A 104 5.25 -10.47 -4.31
N GLN A 105 6.14 -10.05 -5.20
CA GLN A 105 7.19 -10.91 -5.77
C GLN A 105 8.19 -11.35 -4.71
N LEU A 106 8.64 -10.42 -3.87
CA LEU A 106 9.63 -10.68 -2.83
C LEU A 106 9.12 -11.65 -1.79
N TYR A 107 7.92 -11.42 -1.25
CA TYR A 107 7.31 -12.31 -0.26
C TYR A 107 7.03 -13.68 -0.84
N PHE A 108 6.54 -13.75 -2.08
CA PHE A 108 6.36 -15.02 -2.77
C PHE A 108 7.68 -15.80 -2.89
N ALA A 109 8.76 -15.14 -3.29
CA ALA A 109 10.08 -15.74 -3.39
C ALA A 109 10.64 -16.23 -2.03
N GLN A 110 10.22 -15.61 -0.93
CA GLN A 110 10.56 -16.01 0.44
C GLN A 110 9.65 -17.13 0.98
N GLY A 111 8.62 -17.55 0.24
CA GLY A 111 7.61 -18.50 0.70
C GLY A 111 6.60 -17.92 1.69
N ASP A 112 6.62 -16.59 1.91
CA ASP A 112 5.61 -15.93 2.75
C ASP A 112 4.36 -15.64 1.92
N HIS A 113 3.56 -16.69 1.73
CA HIS A 113 2.35 -16.62 0.93
C HIS A 113 1.29 -15.72 1.58
N ALA A 114 1.24 -15.62 2.90
CA ALA A 114 0.30 -14.75 3.60
C ALA A 114 0.62 -13.27 3.33
N ALA A 115 1.88 -12.85 3.47
CA ALA A 115 2.30 -11.49 3.15
C ALA A 115 2.16 -11.19 1.64
N THR A 116 2.37 -12.18 0.76
CA THR A 116 2.14 -12.04 -0.69
C THR A 116 0.69 -11.68 -0.97
N VAL A 117 -0.25 -12.43 -0.40
CA VAL A 117 -1.69 -12.17 -0.54
C VAL A 117 -2.04 -10.78 -0.02
N GLN A 118 -1.57 -10.41 1.17
CA GLN A 118 -1.84 -9.09 1.75
C GLN A 118 -1.36 -7.95 0.84
N ALA A 119 -0.15 -8.06 0.28
CA ALA A 119 0.39 -7.04 -0.61
C ALA A 119 -0.40 -6.96 -1.93
N ALA A 120 -0.80 -8.10 -2.51
CA ALA A 120 -1.59 -8.16 -3.74
C ALA A 120 -3.00 -7.58 -3.54
N GLU A 121 -3.68 -7.97 -2.45
CA GLU A 121 -5.01 -7.45 -2.11
C GLU A 121 -4.98 -5.97 -1.77
N ARG A 122 -3.93 -5.50 -1.10
CA ARG A 122 -3.74 -4.08 -0.84
C ARG A 122 -3.62 -3.30 -2.14
N LEU A 123 -2.84 -3.78 -3.12
CA LEU A 123 -2.76 -3.12 -4.42
C LEU A 123 -4.12 -3.11 -5.12
N ARG A 124 -4.84 -4.21 -5.09
CA ARG A 124 -6.16 -4.36 -5.70
C ARG A 124 -7.19 -3.37 -5.13
N LEU A 125 -7.15 -3.14 -3.82
CA LEU A 125 -8.13 -2.32 -3.10
C LEU A 125 -7.74 -0.84 -3.06
N ASP A 126 -6.46 -0.53 -2.81
CA ASP A 126 -6.01 0.84 -2.61
C ASP A 126 -5.69 1.56 -3.95
N TYR A 127 -5.40 0.77 -5.02
CA TYR A 127 -5.02 1.30 -6.33
C TYR A 127 -5.85 0.65 -7.46
N PRO A 128 -7.18 0.83 -7.48
CA PRO A 128 -8.07 0.16 -8.42
C PRO A 128 -7.76 0.46 -9.89
N ASP A 129 -7.22 1.64 -10.18
CA ASP A 129 -6.89 2.10 -11.53
C ASP A 129 -5.45 1.78 -11.94
N SER A 130 -4.66 1.12 -11.08
CA SER A 130 -3.27 0.81 -11.41
C SER A 130 -3.19 -0.25 -12.51
N PRO A 131 -2.40 -0.01 -13.58
CA PRO A 131 -2.14 -1.01 -14.62
C PRO A 131 -1.36 -2.22 -14.09
N LEU A 132 -0.84 -2.14 -12.88
CA LEU A 132 -0.04 -3.19 -12.25
C LEU A 132 -0.91 -4.20 -11.47
N ARG A 133 -2.23 -3.97 -11.35
CA ARG A 133 -3.15 -4.87 -10.64
C ARG A 133 -3.08 -6.32 -11.14
N ALA A 134 -3.09 -6.49 -12.46
CA ALA A 134 -3.01 -7.82 -13.07
C ALA A 134 -1.74 -8.57 -12.66
N ARG A 135 -0.60 -7.89 -12.62
CA ARG A 135 0.69 -8.49 -12.22
C ARG A 135 0.73 -8.84 -10.74
N ALA A 136 0.27 -7.96 -9.86
CA ALA A 136 0.19 -8.26 -8.43
C ALA A 136 -0.83 -9.37 -8.15
N GLY A 137 -2.00 -9.32 -8.81
CA GLY A 137 -3.04 -10.33 -8.73
C GLY A 137 -2.55 -11.72 -9.13
N PHE A 138 -1.72 -11.82 -10.18
CA PHE A 138 -1.11 -13.08 -10.59
C PHE A 138 -0.22 -13.71 -9.47
N TRP A 139 0.61 -12.90 -8.81
CA TRP A 139 1.41 -13.40 -7.69
C TRP A 139 0.56 -13.75 -6.48
N GLY A 140 -0.47 -12.93 -6.18
CA GLY A 140 -1.46 -13.20 -5.14
C GLY A 140 -2.21 -14.51 -5.40
N ALA A 141 -2.63 -14.76 -6.65
CA ALA A 141 -3.30 -15.99 -7.04
C ALA A 141 -2.44 -17.23 -6.79
N ARG A 142 -1.16 -17.17 -7.16
CA ARG A 142 -0.20 -18.25 -6.89
C ARG A 142 -0.07 -18.54 -5.41
N ALA A 143 0.04 -17.48 -4.59
CA ALA A 143 0.10 -17.61 -3.14
C ALA A 143 -1.18 -18.21 -2.57
N TYR A 144 -2.36 -17.82 -3.05
CA TYR A 144 -3.63 -18.44 -2.66
C TYR A 144 -3.67 -19.94 -2.99
N PHE A 145 -3.17 -20.36 -4.16
CA PHE A 145 -3.10 -21.77 -4.49
C PHE A 145 -2.17 -22.55 -3.56
N ASP A 146 -1.06 -21.96 -3.14
CA ASP A 146 -0.13 -22.58 -2.20
C ASP A 146 -0.73 -22.65 -0.79
N LEU A 147 -1.55 -21.68 -0.41
CA LEU A 147 -2.38 -21.67 0.80
C LEU A 147 -3.61 -22.58 0.72
N LYS A 148 -3.82 -23.29 -0.40
CA LYS A 148 -4.98 -24.17 -0.66
C LYS A 148 -6.32 -23.42 -0.80
N ASP A 149 -6.28 -22.13 -1.02
CA ASP A 149 -7.46 -21.31 -1.30
C ASP A 149 -7.64 -21.13 -2.82
N GLY A 150 -8.12 -22.19 -3.47
CA GLY A 150 -8.32 -22.21 -4.91
C GLY A 150 -9.39 -21.21 -5.39
N ALA A 151 -10.37 -20.89 -4.57
CA ALA A 151 -11.47 -20.00 -4.93
C ALA A 151 -10.96 -18.55 -5.13
N HIS A 152 -10.24 -18.01 -4.17
CA HIS A 152 -9.62 -16.68 -4.29
C HIS A 152 -8.53 -16.68 -5.35
N GLY A 153 -7.72 -17.74 -5.43
CA GLY A 153 -6.70 -17.89 -6.47
C GLY A 153 -7.30 -17.78 -7.88
N CYS A 154 -8.40 -18.49 -8.14
CA CYS A 154 -9.08 -18.45 -9.45
C CYS A 154 -9.75 -17.10 -9.74
N THR A 155 -10.23 -16.40 -8.73
CA THR A 155 -10.74 -15.04 -8.91
C THR A 155 -9.65 -14.10 -9.38
N LEU A 156 -8.48 -14.10 -8.73
CA LEU A 156 -7.35 -13.26 -9.13
C LEU A 156 -6.75 -13.68 -10.48
N ILE A 157 -6.77 -14.97 -10.86
CA ILE A 157 -6.36 -15.42 -12.20
C ILE A 157 -7.25 -14.83 -13.28
N ARG A 158 -8.58 -14.80 -13.10
CA ARG A 158 -9.51 -14.18 -14.05
C ARG A 158 -9.25 -12.69 -14.18
N GLU A 159 -9.15 -11.97 -13.04
CA GLU A 159 -8.81 -10.54 -13.05
C GLU A 159 -7.45 -10.25 -13.72
N ALA A 160 -6.46 -11.13 -13.54
CA ALA A 160 -5.16 -10.99 -14.18
C ALA A 160 -5.21 -11.23 -15.70
N LEU A 161 -6.04 -12.18 -16.18
CA LEU A 161 -6.26 -12.39 -17.61
C LEU A 161 -6.95 -11.19 -18.25
N ASP A 162 -7.98 -10.67 -17.61
CA ASP A 162 -8.73 -9.50 -18.09
C ASP A 162 -7.83 -8.26 -18.15
N GLY A 163 -6.98 -8.09 -17.15
CA GLY A 163 -6.05 -6.96 -17.04
C GLY A 163 -4.71 -7.13 -17.79
N ALA A 164 -4.48 -8.28 -18.46
CA ALA A 164 -3.22 -8.54 -19.17
C ALA A 164 -3.06 -7.72 -20.47
N GLY A 165 -4.15 -7.14 -20.97
CA GLY A 165 -4.13 -6.30 -22.16
C GLY A 165 -3.50 -6.99 -23.37
N THR A 166 -2.49 -6.35 -23.98
CA THR A 166 -1.75 -6.86 -25.16
C THR A 166 -0.47 -7.62 -24.81
N ASP A 167 -0.15 -7.80 -23.52
CA ASP A 167 1.04 -8.53 -23.07
C ASP A 167 0.83 -10.05 -23.23
N VAL A 168 1.21 -10.55 -24.39
CA VAL A 168 1.02 -11.97 -24.78
C VAL A 168 1.79 -12.90 -23.84
N GLU A 169 3.02 -12.54 -23.47
CA GLU A 169 3.85 -13.36 -22.57
C GLU A 169 3.20 -13.48 -21.18
N PHE A 170 2.77 -12.36 -20.62
CA PHE A 170 2.07 -12.36 -19.34
C PHE A 170 0.75 -13.14 -19.42
N LYS A 171 0.00 -12.97 -20.51
CA LYS A 171 -1.24 -13.72 -20.76
C LYS A 171 -1.01 -15.23 -20.77
N ASN A 172 0.05 -15.69 -21.44
CA ASN A 172 0.43 -17.10 -21.47
C ASN A 172 0.80 -17.63 -20.08
N GLN A 173 1.56 -16.86 -19.30
CA GLN A 173 1.90 -17.22 -17.93
C GLN A 173 0.65 -17.37 -17.05
N VAL A 174 -0.29 -16.42 -17.12
CA VAL A 174 -1.54 -16.47 -16.35
C VAL A 174 -2.41 -17.63 -16.80
N SER A 175 -2.53 -17.88 -18.12
CA SER A 175 -3.32 -18.96 -18.70
C SER A 175 -2.83 -20.33 -18.26
N PHE A 176 -1.53 -20.51 -18.08
CA PHE A 176 -0.97 -21.76 -17.53
C PHE A 176 -1.55 -22.06 -16.14
N TYR A 177 -1.70 -21.04 -15.28
CA TYR A 177 -2.29 -21.21 -13.95
C TYR A 177 -3.82 -21.32 -13.98
N ALA A 178 -4.47 -20.81 -15.02
CA ALA A 178 -5.92 -20.90 -15.19
C ALA A 178 -6.40 -22.36 -15.31
N SER A 179 -5.53 -23.28 -15.78
CA SER A 179 -5.84 -24.71 -15.84
C SER A 179 -6.17 -25.31 -14.45
N ARG A 180 -5.62 -24.76 -13.38
CA ARG A 180 -5.94 -25.17 -12.00
C ARG A 180 -7.38 -24.82 -11.60
N CYS A 181 -7.99 -23.85 -12.29
CA CYS A 181 -9.36 -23.39 -12.00
C CYS A 181 -10.42 -24.27 -12.65
N ALA A 182 -10.08 -25.01 -13.70
CA ALA A 182 -11.01 -25.93 -14.36
C ALA A 182 -11.41 -27.12 -13.46
N SER A 183 -10.58 -27.46 -12.47
CA SER A 183 -10.82 -28.52 -11.49
C SER A 183 -11.34 -28.01 -10.14
N ALA A 184 -11.37 -26.70 -9.92
CA ALA A 184 -11.99 -26.13 -8.74
C ALA A 184 -13.51 -26.21 -8.90
N PRO A 185 -14.27 -26.64 -7.86
CA PRO A 185 -15.72 -26.54 -7.92
C PRO A 185 -16.06 -25.10 -8.27
N ALA A 186 -16.86 -24.91 -9.33
CA ALA A 186 -17.30 -23.60 -9.75
C ALA A 186 -17.93 -22.94 -8.52
N VAL A 187 -17.29 -21.91 -7.99
CA VAL A 187 -17.97 -20.99 -7.10
C VAL A 187 -19.02 -20.37 -8.01
N ASP A 188 -20.26 -20.73 -7.73
CA ASP A 188 -21.42 -20.31 -8.50
C ASP A 188 -21.46 -18.77 -8.47
N THR A 189 -20.88 -18.14 -9.50
CA THR A 189 -20.86 -16.68 -9.66
C THR A 189 -22.25 -16.12 -9.94
N GLN A 190 -23.26 -17.00 -10.05
CA GLN A 190 -24.68 -16.67 -10.02
C GLN A 190 -25.30 -16.83 -8.62
N ALA A 191 -24.59 -17.43 -7.68
CA ALA A 191 -24.96 -17.17 -6.30
C ALA A 191 -24.78 -15.65 -6.11
N LYS A 192 -25.90 -14.90 -6.16
CA LYS A 192 -26.05 -13.59 -5.51
C LYS A 192 -25.15 -13.68 -4.28
N PRO A 193 -24.10 -12.80 -4.15
CA PRO A 193 -23.19 -12.90 -3.00
C PRO A 193 -24.09 -13.17 -1.81
N PRO A 194 -23.81 -14.22 -0.99
CA PRO A 194 -24.64 -14.46 0.17
C PRO A 194 -24.71 -13.10 0.78
N VAL A 195 -25.92 -12.55 0.94
CA VAL A 195 -26.16 -11.25 1.59
C VAL A 195 -25.29 -11.38 2.81
N ALA A 196 -24.16 -10.67 2.80
CA ALA A 196 -23.06 -10.93 3.75
C ALA A 196 -23.77 -10.91 5.08
N ALA A 197 -23.78 -12.04 5.78
CA ALA A 197 -24.55 -12.14 6.99
C ALA A 197 -24.06 -10.96 7.81
N ALA A 198 -24.94 -9.99 8.06
CA ALA A 198 -24.59 -8.71 8.61
C ALA A 198 -23.59 -8.95 9.74
N THR A 199 -22.37 -8.49 9.56
CA THR A 199 -21.34 -8.65 10.57
C THR A 199 -21.40 -7.44 11.47
N TYR A 200 -21.21 -7.65 12.77
CA TYR A 200 -21.27 -6.59 13.75
C TYR A 200 -19.88 -6.29 14.28
N ALA A 201 -19.59 -5.03 14.54
CA ALA A 201 -18.37 -4.60 15.20
C ALA A 201 -18.70 -3.56 16.27
N VAL A 202 -17.76 -3.32 17.20
CA VAL A 202 -17.93 -2.26 18.19
C VAL A 202 -17.06 -1.08 17.82
N GLN A 203 -17.67 0.05 17.47
CA GLN A 203 -16.95 1.29 17.19
C GLN A 203 -16.65 2.02 18.50
N VAL A 204 -15.36 2.33 18.72
CA VAL A 204 -14.88 2.97 19.96
C VAL A 204 -14.40 4.41 19.72
N LEU A 205 -14.06 4.75 18.48
CA LEU A 205 -13.52 6.08 18.13
C LEU A 205 -13.89 6.44 16.70
N ALA A 206 -14.12 7.74 16.45
CA ALA A 206 -14.20 8.32 15.12
C ALA A 206 -13.56 9.70 15.12
N VAL A 207 -12.38 9.85 14.50
CA VAL A 207 -11.57 11.09 14.55
C VAL A 207 -10.85 11.34 13.23
N LYS A 208 -10.37 12.57 13.03
CA LYS A 208 -9.51 12.95 11.89
C LYS A 208 -8.01 12.79 12.19
N SER A 209 -7.64 12.68 13.45
CA SER A 209 -6.23 12.62 13.87
C SER A 209 -5.70 11.20 13.90
N ALA A 210 -4.67 10.92 13.11
CA ALA A 210 -3.98 9.65 13.11
C ALA A 210 -3.32 9.34 14.47
N ALA A 211 -2.76 10.34 15.14
CA ALA A 211 -2.12 10.15 16.46
C ALA A 211 -3.12 9.63 17.52
N GLN A 212 -4.37 10.13 17.51
CA GLN A 212 -5.41 9.64 18.42
C GLN A 212 -5.83 8.21 18.09
N VAL A 213 -5.76 7.83 16.82
CA VAL A 213 -6.02 6.45 16.38
C VAL A 213 -4.94 5.50 16.91
N ASP A 214 -3.67 5.87 16.75
CA ASP A 214 -2.52 5.05 17.19
C ASP A 214 -2.53 4.87 18.71
N GLU A 215 -2.83 5.93 19.47
CA GLU A 215 -3.01 5.84 20.91
C GLU A 215 -4.13 4.86 21.28
N MET A 216 -5.28 4.95 20.62
CA MET A 216 -6.43 4.08 20.89
C MET A 216 -6.12 2.63 20.54
N LEU A 217 -5.47 2.36 19.39
CA LEU A 217 -5.06 1.01 19.00
C LEU A 217 -4.10 0.40 20.02
N THR A 218 -3.14 1.17 20.50
CA THR A 218 -2.18 0.73 21.51
C THR A 218 -2.90 0.37 22.81
N ARG A 219 -3.83 1.20 23.27
CA ARG A 219 -4.63 0.92 24.49
C ARG A 219 -5.47 -0.35 24.33
N LEU A 220 -6.13 -0.52 23.19
CA LEU A 220 -6.96 -1.70 22.91
C LEU A 220 -6.12 -2.98 22.85
N LYS A 221 -4.95 -2.92 22.23
CA LYS A 221 -4.00 -4.04 22.14
C LYS A 221 -3.52 -4.49 23.54
N VAL A 222 -3.16 -3.55 24.40
CA VAL A 222 -2.75 -3.83 25.80
C VAL A 222 -3.90 -4.49 26.58
N MET A 223 -5.14 -4.13 26.29
CA MET A 223 -6.32 -4.72 26.93
C MET A 223 -6.75 -6.07 26.31
N GLY A 224 -6.03 -6.54 25.28
CA GLY A 224 -6.32 -7.83 24.61
C GLY A 224 -7.48 -7.77 23.61
N PHE A 225 -7.81 -6.59 23.11
CA PHE A 225 -8.83 -6.45 22.07
C PHE A 225 -8.18 -6.35 20.68
N ASP A 226 -8.72 -7.11 19.72
CA ASP A 226 -8.38 -6.98 18.32
C ASP A 226 -9.15 -5.80 17.72
N ALA A 227 -8.40 -4.77 17.30
CA ALA A 227 -8.97 -3.54 16.80
C ALA A 227 -8.40 -3.20 15.41
N ARG A 228 -9.26 -2.67 14.54
CA ARG A 228 -8.90 -2.21 13.19
C ARG A 228 -9.38 -0.79 12.93
N VAL A 229 -8.75 -0.16 11.97
CA VAL A 229 -9.11 1.18 11.49
C VAL A 229 -9.89 1.06 10.19
N VAL A 230 -11.04 1.70 10.13
CA VAL A 230 -11.84 1.87 8.92
C VAL A 230 -11.87 3.35 8.58
N ARG A 231 -11.53 3.69 7.36
CA ARG A 231 -11.62 5.07 6.85
C ARG A 231 -12.94 5.23 6.10
N ASP A 232 -13.73 6.21 6.46
CA ASP A 232 -14.95 6.50 5.72
C ASP A 232 -14.72 7.53 4.60
N THR A 233 -15.76 7.72 3.77
CA THR A 233 -15.74 8.66 2.65
C THR A 233 -15.58 10.12 3.08
N SER A 234 -15.88 10.45 4.34
CA SER A 234 -15.67 11.78 4.92
C SER A 234 -14.24 12.03 5.41
N GLY A 235 -13.36 11.00 5.31
CA GLY A 235 -11.98 11.06 5.76
C GLY A 235 -11.78 10.87 7.27
N LEU A 236 -12.83 10.45 8.01
CA LEU A 236 -12.72 10.09 9.41
C LEU A 236 -12.11 8.69 9.55
N PHE A 237 -11.21 8.55 10.52
CA PHE A 237 -10.73 7.27 10.98
C PHE A 237 -11.67 6.73 12.06
N LYS A 238 -12.24 5.56 11.83
CA LYS A 238 -13.11 4.85 12.77
C LYS A 238 -12.36 3.64 13.31
N VAL A 239 -12.19 3.57 14.62
CA VAL A 239 -11.57 2.41 15.27
C VAL A 239 -12.68 1.44 15.67
N ARG A 240 -12.63 0.22 15.15
CA ARG A 240 -13.60 -0.84 15.37
C ARG A 240 -12.94 -2.06 16.00
N VAL A 241 -13.63 -2.67 16.94
CA VAL A 241 -13.17 -3.86 17.69
C VAL A 241 -13.99 -5.07 17.30
N GLY A 242 -13.29 -6.15 16.96
CA GLY A 242 -13.85 -7.46 16.63
C GLY A 242 -14.62 -7.49 15.31
N ARG A 243 -15.05 -8.71 14.97
CA ARG A 243 -16.06 -9.03 13.96
C ARG A 243 -16.94 -10.12 14.55
N TYR A 244 -18.23 -9.85 14.66
CA TYR A 244 -19.17 -10.72 15.34
C TYR A 244 -20.28 -11.16 14.38
N GLY A 245 -20.69 -12.41 14.46
CA GLY A 245 -21.78 -12.93 13.63
C GLY A 245 -23.15 -12.48 14.09
N THR A 246 -23.27 -12.02 15.36
CA THR A 246 -24.53 -11.58 15.94
C THR A 246 -24.39 -10.24 16.66
N HIS A 247 -25.47 -9.49 16.71
CA HIS A 247 -25.57 -8.25 17.48
C HIS A 247 -25.28 -8.47 18.99
N ASP A 248 -25.71 -9.60 19.53
CA ASP A 248 -25.57 -9.89 20.97
C ASP A 248 -24.11 -10.12 21.38
N GLU A 249 -23.31 -10.80 20.54
CA GLU A 249 -21.87 -10.95 20.75
C GLU A 249 -21.14 -9.59 20.73
N ALA A 250 -21.48 -8.73 19.77
CA ALA A 250 -20.97 -7.37 19.70
C ALA A 250 -21.38 -6.55 20.94
N ALA A 251 -22.64 -6.66 21.37
CA ALA A 251 -23.15 -5.97 22.55
C ALA A 251 -22.47 -6.43 23.86
N GLN A 252 -22.11 -7.69 23.95
CA GLN A 252 -21.32 -8.20 25.09
C GLN A 252 -19.94 -7.55 25.14
N THR A 253 -19.27 -7.46 23.97
CA THR A 253 -17.97 -6.79 23.87
C THR A 253 -18.08 -5.29 24.11
N GLN A 254 -19.16 -4.64 23.65
CA GLN A 254 -19.44 -3.24 23.92
C GLN A 254 -19.50 -2.97 25.44
N ARG A 255 -20.19 -3.80 26.20
CA ARG A 255 -20.27 -3.66 27.69
C ARG A 255 -18.90 -3.79 28.33
N ARG A 256 -18.08 -4.76 27.90
CA ARG A 256 -16.70 -4.94 28.38
C ARG A 256 -15.81 -3.74 28.08
N LEU A 257 -15.92 -3.20 26.87
CA LEU A 257 -15.17 -2.00 26.44
C LEU A 257 -15.62 -0.77 27.23
N LYS A 258 -16.92 -0.56 27.43
CA LYS A 258 -17.45 0.54 28.22
C LYS A 258 -16.90 0.55 29.64
N THR A 259 -16.79 -0.61 30.28
CA THR A 259 -16.27 -0.76 31.63
C THR A 259 -14.76 -0.48 31.71
N ARG A 260 -13.98 -0.89 30.70
CA ARG A 260 -12.51 -0.82 30.74
C ARG A 260 -11.93 0.44 30.12
N LEU A 261 -12.55 0.94 29.06
CA LEU A 261 -12.05 2.07 28.26
C LEU A 261 -12.74 3.37 28.67
N GLY A 262 -13.95 3.29 29.21
CA GLY A 262 -14.84 4.44 29.36
C GLY A 262 -15.43 4.85 28.01
N GLY A 263 -16.02 6.03 27.95
CA GLY A 263 -16.64 6.56 26.74
C GLY A 263 -17.98 5.89 26.39
N GLN A 264 -18.38 6.02 25.14
CA GLN A 264 -19.64 5.44 24.62
C GLN A 264 -19.36 4.61 23.36
N PRO A 265 -18.76 3.42 23.51
CA PRO A 265 -18.67 2.49 22.40
C PRO A 265 -20.07 2.05 21.96
N PHE A 266 -20.27 1.84 20.66
CA PHE A 266 -21.55 1.39 20.13
C PHE A 266 -21.38 0.31 19.07
N VAL A 267 -22.37 -0.57 18.95
CA VAL A 267 -22.39 -1.62 17.93
C VAL A 267 -22.72 -1.00 16.59
N VAL A 268 -21.97 -1.39 15.56
CA VAL A 268 -22.20 -1.04 14.17
C VAL A 268 -22.37 -2.32 13.35
N GLU A 269 -23.28 -2.27 12.41
CA GLU A 269 -23.44 -3.27 11.37
C GLU A 269 -22.49 -2.99 10.22
N GLU A 270 -21.82 -4.00 9.74
CA GLU A 270 -20.90 -3.94 8.61
C GLU A 270 -21.48 -4.78 7.47
N PRO A 271 -21.47 -4.24 6.24
CA PRO A 271 -21.92 -4.98 5.06
C PRO A 271 -21.04 -6.16 4.72
#